data_056124473501c709533a4136bc916366
#
_entry.id   056124473501c709533a4136bc916366
#
_cell.length_a   1.000
_cell.length_b   1.000
_cell.length_c   1.000
_cell.angle_alpha   90.00
_cell.angle_beta   90.00
_cell.angle_gamma   90.00
#
_symmetry.space_group_name_H-M   'P 1'
#
loop_
_entity.id
_entity.type
_entity.pdbx_description
1 polymer ?
#
loop_
_entity_poly.entity_id
_entity_poly.type
_entity_poly.pdbx_seq_one_letter_code
_entity_poly.pdbx_strand_id
1 'polypeptide(L)'
;MLSTWLPASIPDETNLLNITRAKGSYLYTADGRELYDGVSSWWCKPLGHCHPIVTDALVHQASLFEHHIPANATNSVIEELSSRLLGIFTQMDKVMYASDGSSAIEIAMKLAYEARLLNGEQGGNHFIALSGAYHGETALTLSVCGIDAYKKNYQGILTQNFFIPNLTYVSFRDDNLWHESNFDEALYRKFFELHASKCCALIIEPIVQGANGLKIISKDFLLRIIHLAREYGLYVIADEIMVGLGRLGCLSVCVSYLGFEPDIVCFAKNLTAGVIPMSAVVINKKITDIFRYYHKLFPHSHTHSCNTLGASVANAYLNHLANSDMLSQIKENELGLLQMMQDFASKYNFIINPRAIGGIAACDLRLPDLAIRQIFNLGIQCGIYLRPINNTLYVMPPLHDLTSDIPIIKSLLTMVLEVLQKWE
;
A
#
# COMPACT_ATOMS: atom_id res chain seq x y z
N MET A 1 2.82 -7.42 33.11
CA MET A 1 3.73 -7.29 31.93
C MET A 1 3.16 -8.10 30.80
N LEU A 2 3.14 -7.55 29.58
CA LEU A 2 2.75 -8.31 28.39
C LEU A 2 3.91 -9.22 27.99
N SER A 3 3.60 -10.45 27.57
CA SER A 3 4.62 -11.36 27.02
C SER A 3 4.95 -11.04 25.55
N THR A 4 4.14 -10.22 24.90
CA THR A 4 4.28 -9.89 23.47
C THR A 4 4.91 -8.50 23.32
N TRP A 5 6.00 -8.43 22.57
CA TRP A 5 6.55 -7.17 22.10
C TRP A 5 5.83 -6.75 20.82
N LEU A 6 5.06 -5.68 20.89
CA LEU A 6 4.25 -5.21 19.76
C LEU A 6 5.09 -4.50 18.70
N PRO A 7 4.69 -4.57 17.42
CA PRO A 7 5.36 -3.84 16.34
C PRO A 7 5.41 -2.33 16.60
N ALA A 8 6.55 -1.70 16.28
CA ALA A 8 6.77 -0.26 16.43
C ALA A 8 6.49 0.29 17.84
N SER A 9 6.76 -0.52 18.88
CA SER A 9 6.65 -0.13 20.30
C SER A 9 7.94 -0.43 21.06
N ILE A 10 8.04 0.05 22.28
CA ILE A 10 9.08 -0.38 23.24
C ILE A 10 8.60 -1.63 23.98
N PRO A 11 9.53 -2.51 24.47
CA PRO A 11 9.13 -3.55 25.41
C PRO A 11 8.41 -2.96 26.60
N ASP A 12 7.43 -3.70 27.13
CA ASP A 12 6.63 -3.27 28.30
C ASP A 12 5.82 -1.97 28.13
N GLU A 13 5.44 -1.64 26.88
CA GLU A 13 4.44 -0.60 26.62
C GLU A 13 3.18 -0.83 27.46
N THR A 14 2.78 0.13 28.26
CA THR A 14 1.71 -0.04 29.26
C THR A 14 0.36 0.53 28.82
N ASN A 15 0.34 1.39 27.83
CA ASN A 15 -0.87 2.12 27.43
C ASN A 15 -1.55 1.46 26.20
N LEU A 16 -1.93 0.19 26.35
CA LEU A 16 -2.45 -0.61 25.25
C LEU A 16 -3.97 -0.82 25.38
N LEU A 17 -4.63 -0.79 24.22
CA LEU A 17 -6.03 -1.18 24.12
C LEU A 17 -6.14 -2.70 24.05
N ASN A 18 -7.03 -3.26 24.87
CA ASN A 18 -7.41 -4.65 24.75
C ASN A 18 -8.68 -4.75 23.86
N ILE A 19 -8.50 -5.12 22.60
CA ILE A 19 -9.59 -5.30 21.63
C ILE A 19 -10.13 -6.73 21.82
N THR A 20 -11.42 -6.83 22.11
CA THR A 20 -12.10 -8.11 22.36
C THR A 20 -13.00 -8.53 21.20
N ARG A 21 -13.46 -7.58 20.40
CA ARG A 21 -14.36 -7.82 19.26
C ARG A 21 -14.20 -6.70 18.23
N ALA A 22 -14.53 -6.98 16.97
CA ALA A 22 -14.67 -5.98 15.93
C ALA A 22 -15.83 -6.34 15.00
N LYS A 23 -16.52 -5.33 14.43
CA LYS A 23 -17.62 -5.54 13.46
C LYS A 23 -17.81 -4.29 12.62
N GLY A 24 -17.94 -4.45 11.30
CA GLY A 24 -18.07 -3.31 10.38
C GLY A 24 -16.92 -2.33 10.55
N SER A 25 -17.20 -1.06 10.68
CA SER A 25 -16.19 0.00 10.88
C SER A 25 -15.70 0.17 12.33
N TYR A 26 -16.06 -0.74 13.28
CA TYR A 26 -15.85 -0.53 14.70
C TYR A 26 -15.02 -1.61 15.39
N LEU A 27 -14.19 -1.18 16.34
CA LEU A 27 -13.43 -1.97 17.31
C LEU A 27 -14.08 -1.83 18.69
N TYR A 28 -14.12 -2.92 19.46
CA TYR A 28 -14.68 -2.95 20.81
C TYR A 28 -13.61 -3.38 21.81
N THR A 29 -13.43 -2.60 22.86
CA THR A 29 -12.40 -2.84 23.89
C THR A 29 -12.97 -3.60 25.10
N ALA A 30 -12.08 -4.21 25.88
CA ALA A 30 -12.45 -4.94 27.09
C ALA A 30 -13.09 -4.04 28.17
N ASP A 31 -12.79 -2.74 28.17
CA ASP A 31 -13.38 -1.75 29.07
C ASP A 31 -14.68 -1.12 28.54
N GLY A 32 -15.25 -1.70 27.46
CA GLY A 32 -16.56 -1.36 26.93
C GLY A 32 -16.61 -0.17 25.97
N ARG A 33 -15.48 0.36 25.52
CA ARG A 33 -15.45 1.43 24.51
C ARG A 33 -15.72 0.87 23.12
N GLU A 34 -16.43 1.66 22.32
CA GLU A 34 -16.63 1.46 20.88
C GLU A 34 -15.80 2.52 20.13
N LEU A 35 -14.93 2.09 19.21
CA LEU A 35 -14.02 2.96 18.50
C LEU A 35 -14.20 2.77 17.00
N TYR A 36 -14.49 3.84 16.27
CA TYR A 36 -14.45 3.82 14.81
C TYR A 36 -13.01 3.53 14.33
N ASP A 37 -12.81 2.54 13.47
CA ASP A 37 -11.49 2.19 12.94
C ASP A 37 -11.08 3.15 11.80
N GLY A 38 -10.59 4.32 12.17
CA GLY A 38 -10.21 5.39 11.23
C GLY A 38 -9.05 5.04 10.30
N VAL A 39 -8.37 3.90 10.51
CA VAL A 39 -7.20 3.47 9.74
C VAL A 39 -7.32 2.08 9.14
N SER A 40 -8.53 1.49 9.13
CA SER A 40 -8.79 0.14 8.60
C SER A 40 -7.77 -0.89 9.10
N SER A 41 -7.46 -0.89 10.41
CA SER A 41 -6.52 -1.84 11.05
C SER A 41 -5.23 -2.02 10.26
N TRP A 42 -4.55 -0.92 9.98
CA TRP A 42 -3.35 -0.82 9.14
C TRP A 42 -3.60 -0.94 7.64
N TRP A 43 -4.70 -0.28 7.18
CA TRP A 43 -5.00 -0.06 5.75
C TRP A 43 -5.45 -1.31 4.99
N CYS A 44 -5.92 -2.33 5.71
CA CYS A 44 -6.23 -3.64 5.10
C CYS A 44 -7.67 -4.13 5.26
N LYS A 45 -8.59 -3.35 5.87
CA LYS A 45 -9.99 -3.73 6.10
C LYS A 45 -10.97 -2.98 5.18
N PRO A 46 -10.93 -3.21 3.85
CA PRO A 46 -11.81 -2.47 2.92
C PRO A 46 -13.31 -2.76 3.14
N LEU A 47 -13.67 -3.98 3.57
CA LEU A 47 -15.03 -4.38 3.91
C LEU A 47 -15.38 -4.19 5.39
N GLY A 48 -14.49 -3.56 6.18
CA GLY A 48 -14.62 -3.56 7.63
C GLY A 48 -14.34 -4.93 8.26
N HIS A 49 -14.72 -5.06 9.52
CA HIS A 49 -14.44 -6.26 10.32
C HIS A 49 -15.57 -7.28 10.20
N CYS A 50 -15.20 -8.57 10.19
CA CYS A 50 -16.10 -9.72 10.21
C CYS A 50 -17.19 -9.66 9.11
N HIS A 51 -16.82 -9.20 7.92
CA HIS A 51 -17.76 -9.13 6.80
C HIS A 51 -18.10 -10.54 6.31
N PRO A 52 -19.40 -10.94 6.19
CA PRO A 52 -19.80 -12.31 5.87
C PRO A 52 -19.16 -12.86 4.59
N ILE A 53 -19.08 -12.06 3.52
CA ILE A 53 -18.53 -12.49 2.22
C ILE A 53 -17.14 -13.14 2.38
N VAL A 54 -16.28 -12.58 3.20
CA VAL A 54 -14.91 -13.06 3.38
C VAL A 54 -14.76 -14.07 4.52
N THR A 55 -15.56 -13.94 5.58
CA THR A 55 -15.53 -14.91 6.69
C THR A 55 -16.14 -16.24 6.29
N ASP A 56 -17.23 -16.24 5.52
CA ASP A 56 -17.88 -17.46 5.04
C ASP A 56 -17.01 -18.20 4.02
N ALA A 57 -16.32 -17.46 3.13
CA ALA A 57 -15.36 -18.03 2.21
C ALA A 57 -14.19 -18.73 2.95
N LEU A 58 -13.67 -18.10 4.01
CA LEU A 58 -12.64 -18.70 4.87
C LEU A 58 -13.11 -20.00 5.52
N VAL A 59 -14.28 -19.97 6.17
CA VAL A 59 -14.86 -21.13 6.88
C VAL A 59 -15.15 -22.26 5.90
N HIS A 60 -15.73 -21.94 4.74
CA HIS A 60 -15.99 -22.92 3.69
C HIS A 60 -14.70 -23.61 3.24
N GLN A 61 -13.66 -22.86 2.88
CA GLN A 61 -12.39 -23.43 2.43
C GLN A 61 -11.71 -24.26 3.52
N ALA A 62 -11.75 -23.81 4.78
CA ALA A 62 -11.18 -24.53 5.91
C ALA A 62 -11.88 -25.89 6.16
N SER A 63 -13.13 -26.05 5.75
CA SER A 63 -13.86 -27.32 5.81
C SER A 63 -13.46 -28.32 4.72
N LEU A 64 -12.75 -27.87 3.66
CA LEU A 64 -12.27 -28.72 2.57
C LEU A 64 -10.80 -29.11 2.79
N PHE A 65 -9.92 -28.15 2.84
CA PHE A 65 -8.50 -28.26 3.23
C PHE A 65 -7.90 -26.86 3.41
N GLU A 66 -6.89 -26.73 4.26
CA GLU A 66 -6.27 -25.46 4.65
C GLU A 66 -5.08 -25.11 3.76
N HIS A 67 -4.24 -26.11 3.48
CA HIS A 67 -2.99 -25.96 2.76
C HIS A 67 -2.55 -27.29 2.14
N HIS A 68 -1.81 -27.19 1.03
CA HIS A 68 -1.02 -28.28 0.48
C HIS A 68 0.29 -27.73 -0.06
N ILE A 69 1.29 -28.59 -0.21
CA ILE A 69 2.56 -28.20 -0.83
C ILE A 69 2.34 -27.79 -2.30
N PRO A 70 2.70 -26.55 -2.72
CA PRO A 70 2.50 -26.13 -4.11
C PRO A 70 3.55 -26.66 -5.09
N ALA A 71 4.58 -27.35 -4.60
CA ALA A 71 5.59 -27.97 -5.47
C ALA A 71 4.97 -29.17 -6.21
N ASN A 72 4.84 -29.05 -7.54
CA ASN A 72 4.23 -30.03 -8.43
C ASN A 72 2.73 -30.32 -8.18
N ALA A 73 2.05 -29.43 -7.43
CA ALA A 73 0.61 -29.51 -7.22
C ALA A 73 -0.02 -28.11 -7.27
N THR A 74 -1.25 -28.03 -7.74
CA THR A 74 -2.07 -26.84 -7.74
C THR A 74 -3.51 -27.17 -7.34
N ASN A 75 -4.35 -26.15 -7.21
CA ASN A 75 -5.78 -26.33 -6.95
C ASN A 75 -6.59 -25.24 -7.64
N SER A 76 -7.89 -25.48 -7.82
CA SER A 76 -8.79 -24.58 -8.53
C SER A 76 -8.90 -23.20 -7.89
N VAL A 77 -8.79 -23.09 -6.57
CA VAL A 77 -8.95 -21.82 -5.83
C VAL A 77 -7.79 -20.87 -6.14
N ILE A 78 -6.55 -21.39 -6.19
CA ILE A 78 -5.36 -20.62 -6.56
C ILE A 78 -5.37 -20.26 -8.05
N GLU A 79 -5.78 -21.19 -8.93
CA GLU A 79 -5.85 -20.92 -10.38
C GLU A 79 -6.93 -19.87 -10.68
N GLU A 80 -8.06 -19.89 -9.98
CA GLU A 80 -9.10 -18.86 -10.08
C GLU A 80 -8.57 -17.49 -9.66
N LEU A 81 -7.89 -17.39 -8.51
CA LEU A 81 -7.30 -16.13 -8.05
C LEU A 81 -6.26 -15.62 -9.06
N SER A 82 -5.40 -16.49 -9.57
CA SER A 82 -4.40 -16.13 -10.58
C SER A 82 -5.07 -15.60 -11.84
N SER A 83 -6.10 -16.27 -12.33
CA SER A 83 -6.88 -15.84 -13.51
C SER A 83 -7.52 -14.46 -13.30
N ARG A 84 -8.12 -14.21 -12.12
CA ARG A 84 -8.72 -12.91 -11.78
C ARG A 84 -7.70 -11.78 -11.73
N LEU A 85 -6.54 -12.02 -11.11
CA LEU A 85 -5.46 -11.02 -11.03
C LEU A 85 -4.85 -10.74 -12.41
N LEU A 86 -4.62 -11.77 -13.23
CA LEU A 86 -4.13 -11.61 -14.60
C LEU A 86 -5.14 -10.85 -15.47
N GLY A 87 -6.44 -11.09 -15.28
CA GLY A 87 -7.51 -10.40 -15.99
C GLY A 87 -7.59 -8.88 -15.79
N ILE A 88 -6.86 -8.33 -14.81
CA ILE A 88 -6.73 -6.87 -14.61
C ILE A 88 -5.84 -6.24 -15.71
N PHE A 89 -4.97 -7.01 -16.32
CA PHE A 89 -3.90 -6.58 -17.22
C PHE A 89 -3.99 -7.28 -18.58
N THR A 90 -3.30 -6.74 -19.57
CA THR A 90 -3.25 -7.30 -20.93
C THR A 90 -1.95 -8.07 -21.23
N GLN A 91 -0.87 -7.78 -20.50
CA GLN A 91 0.47 -8.30 -20.76
C GLN A 91 1.02 -9.21 -19.65
N MET A 92 0.25 -9.39 -18.57
CA MET A 92 0.66 -10.25 -17.46
C MET A 92 0.40 -11.73 -17.77
N ASP A 93 1.23 -12.63 -17.25
CA ASP A 93 1.25 -14.04 -17.61
C ASP A 93 1.25 -15.01 -16.44
N LYS A 94 1.90 -14.67 -15.34
CA LYS A 94 2.00 -15.53 -14.14
C LYS A 94 1.82 -14.73 -12.86
N VAL A 95 1.39 -15.44 -11.82
CA VAL A 95 1.29 -14.91 -10.46
C VAL A 95 2.11 -15.80 -9.52
N MET A 96 2.92 -15.18 -8.68
CA MET A 96 3.54 -15.83 -7.51
C MET A 96 2.89 -15.31 -6.23
N TYR A 97 2.83 -16.14 -5.21
CA TYR A 97 2.21 -15.79 -3.93
C TYR A 97 3.20 -15.90 -2.78
N ALA A 98 3.08 -14.98 -1.82
CA ALA A 98 3.82 -14.98 -0.57
C ALA A 98 2.92 -14.60 0.60
N SER A 99 3.48 -14.52 1.81
CA SER A 99 2.71 -14.33 3.04
C SER A 99 2.44 -12.86 3.38
N ASP A 100 3.24 -11.92 2.86
CA ASP A 100 3.16 -10.49 3.21
C ASP A 100 3.72 -9.60 2.10
N GLY A 101 3.52 -8.29 2.23
CA GLY A 101 3.94 -7.32 1.22
C GLY A 101 5.46 -7.24 1.03
N SER A 102 6.25 -7.30 2.10
CA SER A 102 7.71 -7.27 1.99
C SER A 102 8.23 -8.47 1.21
N SER A 103 7.67 -9.65 1.47
CA SER A 103 8.01 -10.88 0.73
C SER A 103 7.64 -10.77 -0.75
N ALA A 104 6.52 -10.12 -1.10
CA ALA A 104 6.17 -9.87 -2.50
C ALA A 104 7.19 -8.96 -3.18
N ILE A 105 7.60 -7.89 -2.54
CA ILE A 105 8.64 -6.99 -3.08
C ILE A 105 9.99 -7.69 -3.20
N GLU A 106 10.39 -8.53 -2.23
CA GLU A 106 11.59 -9.38 -2.31
C GLU A 106 11.58 -10.26 -3.58
N ILE A 107 10.42 -10.91 -3.85
CA ILE A 107 10.22 -11.72 -5.06
C ILE A 107 10.36 -10.84 -6.31
N ALA A 108 9.69 -9.70 -6.36
CA ALA A 108 9.71 -8.79 -7.52
C ALA A 108 11.13 -8.29 -7.83
N MET A 109 11.87 -7.86 -6.80
CA MET A 109 13.24 -7.39 -6.95
C MET A 109 14.17 -8.51 -7.43
N LYS A 110 14.07 -9.71 -6.86
CA LYS A 110 14.85 -10.88 -7.28
C LYS A 110 14.53 -11.31 -8.72
N LEU A 111 13.25 -11.32 -9.12
CA LEU A 111 12.83 -11.64 -10.49
C LEU A 111 13.40 -10.64 -11.50
N ALA A 112 13.31 -9.34 -11.22
CA ALA A 112 13.88 -8.31 -12.08
C ALA A 112 15.39 -8.45 -12.24
N TYR A 113 16.10 -8.72 -11.15
CA TYR A 113 17.55 -8.93 -11.15
C TYR A 113 17.94 -10.19 -11.93
N GLU A 114 17.31 -11.33 -11.65
CA GLU A 114 17.63 -12.61 -12.31
C GLU A 114 17.28 -12.59 -13.80
N ALA A 115 16.18 -11.95 -14.20
CA ALA A 115 15.81 -11.79 -15.61
C ALA A 115 16.91 -11.03 -16.40
N ARG A 116 17.51 -9.98 -15.82
CA ARG A 116 18.63 -9.26 -16.44
C ARG A 116 19.88 -10.13 -16.56
N LEU A 117 20.22 -10.86 -15.51
CA LEU A 117 21.37 -11.78 -15.54
C LEU A 117 21.20 -12.83 -16.64
N LEU A 118 20.03 -13.42 -16.77
CA LEU A 118 19.72 -14.41 -17.81
C LEU A 118 19.83 -13.82 -19.22
N ASN A 119 19.47 -12.56 -19.42
CA ASN A 119 19.65 -11.84 -20.68
C ASN A 119 21.11 -11.43 -20.96
N GLY A 120 22.07 -11.79 -20.10
CA GLY A 120 23.47 -11.43 -20.25
C GLY A 120 23.82 -9.99 -19.88
N GLU A 121 22.90 -9.28 -19.24
CA GLU A 121 23.12 -7.91 -18.80
C GLU A 121 23.84 -7.91 -17.45
N GLN A 122 25.18 -7.71 -17.50
CA GLN A 122 26.01 -7.66 -16.28
C GLN A 122 26.04 -6.25 -15.67
N GLY A 123 26.12 -6.15 -14.34
CA GLY A 123 26.32 -4.91 -13.60
C GLY A 123 25.08 -4.29 -12.96
N GLY A 124 23.88 -4.71 -13.33
CA GLY A 124 22.64 -4.14 -12.80
C GLY A 124 22.17 -4.84 -11.50
N ASN A 125 22.86 -4.62 -10.38
CA ASN A 125 22.50 -5.21 -9.08
C ASN A 125 21.92 -4.19 -8.07
N HIS A 126 21.69 -2.96 -8.50
CA HIS A 126 21.03 -1.92 -7.73
C HIS A 126 19.61 -1.67 -8.24
N PHE A 127 18.88 -0.85 -7.49
CA PHE A 127 17.54 -0.41 -7.82
C PHE A 127 17.46 1.11 -7.78
N ILE A 128 16.54 1.67 -8.54
CA ILE A 128 16.11 3.06 -8.40
C ILE A 128 14.77 3.05 -7.70
N ALA A 129 14.64 3.86 -6.65
CA ALA A 129 13.38 4.09 -5.94
C ALA A 129 13.07 5.60 -5.87
N LEU A 130 11.90 5.97 -5.37
CA LEU A 130 11.54 7.36 -5.15
C LEU A 130 11.99 7.83 -3.76
N SER A 131 12.45 9.06 -3.62
CA SER A 131 12.64 9.66 -2.30
C SER A 131 11.33 9.60 -1.51
N GLY A 132 11.41 9.22 -0.23
CA GLY A 132 10.23 9.01 0.60
C GLY A 132 9.46 7.71 0.36
N ALA A 133 9.91 6.83 -0.53
CA ALA A 133 9.26 5.53 -0.76
C ALA A 133 9.39 4.59 0.44
N TYR A 134 8.39 3.69 0.58
CA TYR A 134 8.39 2.61 1.56
C TYR A 134 7.88 1.32 0.92
N HIS A 135 8.70 0.27 0.95
CA HIS A 135 8.41 -1.00 0.30
C HIS A 135 8.49 -2.21 1.24
N GLY A 136 8.65 -1.99 2.54
CA GLY A 136 8.77 -3.02 3.57
C GLY A 136 10.01 -2.87 4.43
N GLU A 137 10.18 -3.79 5.39
CA GLU A 137 11.21 -3.72 6.43
C GLU A 137 12.13 -4.96 6.47
N THR A 138 12.05 -5.87 5.50
CA THR A 138 13.10 -6.87 5.28
C THR A 138 14.35 -6.20 4.70
N ALA A 139 15.52 -6.81 4.83
CA ALA A 139 16.78 -6.15 4.47
C ALA A 139 16.81 -5.63 3.02
N LEU A 140 16.32 -6.42 2.05
CA LEU A 140 16.32 -6.00 0.66
C LEU A 140 15.26 -4.90 0.41
N THR A 141 14.03 -5.05 0.93
CA THR A 141 12.98 -4.03 0.77
C THR A 141 13.32 -2.73 1.52
N LEU A 142 13.93 -2.84 2.70
CA LEU A 142 14.39 -1.69 3.48
C LEU A 142 15.51 -0.93 2.75
N SER A 143 16.31 -1.62 1.94
CA SER A 143 17.36 -0.99 1.15
C SER A 143 16.83 -0.02 0.08
N VAL A 144 15.61 -0.20 -0.40
CA VAL A 144 14.90 0.69 -1.34
C VAL A 144 13.90 1.62 -0.65
N CYS A 145 13.88 1.66 0.69
CA CYS A 145 13.13 2.64 1.45
C CYS A 145 13.80 4.03 1.37
N GLY A 146 13.06 5.05 0.95
CA GLY A 146 13.51 6.44 0.83
C GLY A 146 13.32 7.26 2.11
N ILE A 147 12.89 6.65 3.23
CA ILE A 147 12.64 7.30 4.52
C ILE A 147 13.74 6.90 5.50
N ASP A 148 14.63 7.84 5.81
CA ASP A 148 15.82 7.58 6.64
C ASP A 148 15.49 7.08 8.05
N ALA A 149 14.36 7.51 8.63
CA ALA A 149 13.94 7.08 9.96
C ALA A 149 13.82 5.54 10.11
N TYR A 150 13.46 4.82 9.06
CA TYR A 150 13.36 3.38 9.08
C TYR A 150 14.70 2.66 8.90
N LYS A 151 15.62 3.21 8.11
CA LYS A 151 16.84 2.50 7.67
C LYS A 151 18.13 2.91 8.35
N LYS A 152 18.21 4.10 8.99
CA LYS A 152 19.46 4.67 9.52
C LYS A 152 20.24 3.73 10.46
N ASN A 153 19.53 2.93 11.25
CA ASN A 153 20.16 2.00 12.21
C ASN A 153 20.64 0.70 11.55
N TYR A 154 20.22 0.42 10.31
CA TYR A 154 20.50 -0.83 9.60
C TYR A 154 21.42 -0.67 8.40
N GLN A 155 21.99 0.51 8.18
CA GLN A 155 22.84 0.82 7.01
C GLN A 155 23.97 -0.20 6.79
N GLY A 156 24.51 -0.80 7.87
CA GLY A 156 25.57 -1.79 7.79
C GLY A 156 25.19 -3.13 7.16
N ILE A 157 23.88 -3.41 7.02
CA ILE A 157 23.37 -4.66 6.43
C ILE A 157 22.53 -4.44 5.18
N LEU A 158 22.35 -3.18 4.74
CA LEU A 158 21.55 -2.83 3.58
C LEU A 158 22.42 -2.66 2.33
N THR A 159 21.88 -3.07 1.18
CA THR A 159 22.48 -2.77 -0.12
C THR A 159 22.26 -1.29 -0.47
N GLN A 160 23.23 -0.71 -1.17
CA GLN A 160 23.13 0.67 -1.63
C GLN A 160 22.24 0.76 -2.86
N ASN A 161 21.30 1.71 -2.87
CA ASN A 161 20.39 1.96 -3.98
C ASN A 161 20.28 3.46 -4.25
N PHE A 162 19.62 3.85 -5.36
CA PHE A 162 19.54 5.24 -5.81
C PHE A 162 18.10 5.76 -5.68
N PHE A 163 17.96 7.03 -5.30
CA PHE A 163 16.66 7.63 -5.01
C PHE A 163 16.44 8.88 -5.87
N ILE A 164 15.35 8.88 -6.62
CA ILE A 164 14.90 10.03 -7.41
C ILE A 164 14.48 11.13 -6.45
N PRO A 165 15.13 12.31 -6.50
CA PRO A 165 14.81 13.42 -5.60
C PRO A 165 13.67 14.29 -6.14
N ASN A 166 13.23 15.27 -5.33
CA ASN A 166 12.38 16.40 -5.74
C ASN A 166 11.08 15.98 -6.44
N LEU A 167 10.34 15.02 -5.84
CA LEU A 167 9.05 14.59 -6.37
C LEU A 167 8.05 15.75 -6.35
N THR A 168 7.24 15.85 -7.40
CA THR A 168 6.11 16.77 -7.44
C THR A 168 4.91 16.15 -6.76
N TYR A 169 4.40 16.80 -5.71
CA TYR A 169 3.22 16.38 -4.96
C TYR A 169 2.03 17.28 -5.26
N VAL A 170 0.84 16.72 -5.16
CA VAL A 170 -0.45 17.39 -5.36
C VAL A 170 -1.39 17.15 -4.19
N SER A 171 -2.42 17.97 -4.07
CA SER A 171 -3.47 17.81 -3.05
C SER A 171 -4.63 16.93 -3.52
N PHE A 172 -4.91 16.94 -4.82
CA PHE A 172 -6.01 16.24 -5.44
C PHE A 172 -5.80 16.14 -6.98
N ARG A 173 -6.66 15.40 -7.68
CA ARG A 173 -6.57 15.18 -9.14
C ARG A 173 -6.87 16.42 -10.00
N ASP A 174 -7.53 17.44 -9.43
CA ASP A 174 -7.80 18.72 -10.13
C ASP A 174 -6.68 19.75 -9.93
N ASP A 175 -5.61 19.41 -9.22
CA ASP A 175 -4.42 20.24 -9.12
C ASP A 175 -3.75 20.37 -10.50
N ASN A 176 -3.35 21.58 -10.87
CA ASN A 176 -2.69 21.81 -12.15
C ASN A 176 -1.45 20.94 -12.34
N LEU A 177 -0.69 20.71 -11.27
CA LEU A 177 0.49 19.86 -11.27
C LEU A 177 0.19 18.38 -11.47
N TRP A 178 -1.08 17.95 -11.37
CA TRP A 178 -1.46 16.57 -11.68
C TRP A 178 -1.24 16.22 -13.15
N HIS A 179 -1.52 17.17 -14.05
CA HIS A 179 -1.45 16.99 -15.49
C HIS A 179 -0.18 17.58 -16.11
N GLU A 180 0.42 18.59 -15.48
CA GLU A 180 1.62 19.27 -15.95
C GLU A 180 2.52 19.60 -14.75
N SER A 181 3.40 18.67 -14.41
CA SER A 181 4.32 18.80 -13.29
C SER A 181 5.50 19.72 -13.62
N ASN A 182 6.09 20.36 -12.61
CA ASN A 182 7.35 21.11 -12.75
C ASN A 182 8.53 20.14 -12.94
N PHE A 183 8.54 19.38 -14.04
CA PHE A 183 9.50 18.33 -14.30
C PHE A 183 10.79 18.88 -14.91
N ASP A 184 11.90 18.75 -14.18
CA ASP A 184 13.22 19.11 -14.69
C ASP A 184 13.82 17.96 -15.51
N GLU A 185 13.54 17.94 -16.81
CA GLU A 185 14.00 16.91 -17.74
C GLU A 185 15.53 16.73 -17.69
N ALA A 186 16.30 17.82 -17.59
CA ALA A 186 17.77 17.75 -17.58
C ALA A 186 18.30 17.10 -16.30
N LEU A 187 17.69 17.43 -15.16
CA LEU A 187 18.05 16.82 -13.86
C LEU A 187 17.84 15.32 -13.89
N TYR A 188 16.64 14.87 -14.32
CA TYR A 188 16.31 13.45 -14.26
C TYR A 188 17.02 12.63 -15.34
N ARG A 189 17.23 13.15 -16.54
CA ARG A 189 18.08 12.48 -17.56
C ARG A 189 19.49 12.27 -17.03
N LYS A 190 20.10 13.30 -16.46
CA LYS A 190 21.41 13.18 -15.83
C LYS A 190 21.43 12.13 -14.70
N PHE A 191 20.39 12.06 -13.90
CA PHE A 191 20.25 11.04 -12.85
C PHE A 191 20.27 9.63 -13.45
N PHE A 192 19.46 9.37 -14.49
CA PHE A 192 19.42 8.07 -15.15
C PHE A 192 20.74 7.74 -15.87
N GLU A 193 21.37 8.70 -16.55
CA GLU A 193 22.70 8.53 -17.17
C GLU A 193 23.76 8.04 -16.16
N LEU A 194 23.74 8.58 -14.95
CA LEU A 194 24.71 8.24 -13.91
C LEU A 194 24.44 6.88 -13.23
N HIS A 195 23.21 6.45 -13.18
CA HIS A 195 22.81 5.34 -12.30
C HIS A 195 22.17 4.15 -13.02
N ALA A 196 21.50 4.34 -14.15
CA ALA A 196 20.68 3.29 -14.77
C ALA A 196 21.49 2.05 -15.17
N SER A 197 22.73 2.22 -15.66
CA SER A 197 23.61 1.09 -16.02
C SER A 197 23.96 0.16 -14.85
N LYS A 198 23.80 0.66 -13.62
CA LYS A 198 24.04 -0.10 -12.37
C LYS A 198 22.78 -0.75 -11.82
N CYS A 199 21.61 -0.45 -12.40
CA CYS A 199 20.32 -0.81 -11.84
C CYS A 199 19.60 -1.84 -12.71
N CYS A 200 18.79 -2.69 -12.07
CA CYS A 200 17.94 -3.64 -12.77
C CYS A 200 16.49 -3.13 -12.91
N ALA A 201 15.99 -2.34 -11.98
CA ALA A 201 14.63 -1.86 -12.02
C ALA A 201 14.46 -0.51 -11.32
N LEU A 202 13.40 0.19 -11.75
CA LEU A 202 12.73 1.25 -10.98
C LEU A 202 11.62 0.60 -10.16
N ILE A 203 11.55 0.90 -8.85
CA ILE A 203 10.44 0.53 -7.98
C ILE A 203 9.68 1.77 -7.54
N ILE A 204 8.35 1.74 -7.62
CA ILE A 204 7.47 2.86 -7.30
C ILE A 204 6.27 2.43 -6.44
N GLU A 205 5.84 3.30 -5.53
CA GLU A 205 4.47 3.35 -5.02
C GLU A 205 3.67 4.23 -6.01
N PRO A 206 2.73 3.68 -6.80
CA PRO A 206 2.03 4.49 -7.79
C PRO A 206 1.04 5.44 -7.11
N ILE A 207 1.16 6.73 -7.43
CA ILE A 207 0.31 7.84 -7.00
C ILE A 207 0.45 8.21 -5.52
N VAL A 208 0.44 7.28 -4.57
CA VAL A 208 0.44 7.62 -3.12
C VAL A 208 1.60 6.96 -2.40
N GLN A 209 2.43 7.75 -1.76
CA GLN A 209 3.43 7.29 -0.80
C GLN A 209 2.80 7.13 0.58
N GLY A 210 2.57 5.88 0.99
CA GLY A 210 1.85 5.57 2.22
C GLY A 210 2.58 6.07 3.47
N ALA A 211 3.73 5.51 3.77
CA ALA A 211 4.49 5.82 4.99
C ALA A 211 5.14 7.22 4.99
N ASN A 212 5.18 7.90 3.84
CA ASN A 212 5.62 9.30 3.75
C ASN A 212 4.49 10.31 3.97
N GLY A 213 3.54 9.99 4.82
CA GLY A 213 2.44 10.89 5.15
C GLY A 213 1.34 10.92 4.09
N LEU A 214 1.10 9.83 3.37
CA LEU A 214 0.05 9.73 2.36
C LEU A 214 0.11 10.86 1.30
N LYS A 215 1.33 11.23 0.89
CA LYS A 215 1.57 12.25 -0.12
C LYS A 215 1.16 11.73 -1.49
N ILE A 216 0.43 12.56 -2.23
CA ILE A 216 -0.05 12.23 -3.57
C ILE A 216 0.97 12.76 -4.59
N ILE A 217 1.57 11.87 -5.36
CA ILE A 217 2.54 12.23 -6.40
C ILE A 217 1.78 12.61 -7.67
N SER A 218 2.25 13.65 -8.36
CA SER A 218 1.73 14.04 -9.67
C SER A 218 1.74 12.87 -10.65
N LYS A 219 0.63 12.68 -11.36
CA LYS A 219 0.51 11.70 -12.44
C LYS A 219 1.54 11.95 -13.55
N ASP A 220 1.65 13.20 -14.02
CA ASP A 220 2.59 13.59 -15.07
C ASP A 220 4.03 13.30 -14.65
N PHE A 221 4.40 13.66 -13.40
CA PHE A 221 5.72 13.38 -12.86
C PHE A 221 6.05 11.89 -12.92
N LEU A 222 5.15 11.04 -12.41
CA LEU A 222 5.38 9.59 -12.40
C LEU A 222 5.50 9.03 -13.82
N LEU A 223 4.65 9.45 -14.75
CA LEU A 223 4.71 8.99 -16.14
C LEU A 223 6.04 9.37 -16.80
N ARG A 224 6.56 10.56 -16.58
CA ARG A 224 7.86 10.99 -17.11
C ARG A 224 9.01 10.19 -16.52
N ILE A 225 9.00 9.91 -15.21
CA ILE A 225 10.00 9.06 -14.56
C ILE A 225 9.95 7.62 -15.09
N ILE A 226 8.74 7.06 -15.24
CA ILE A 226 8.56 5.71 -15.83
C ILE A 226 9.07 5.68 -17.27
N HIS A 227 8.79 6.71 -18.06
CA HIS A 227 9.26 6.83 -19.44
C HIS A 227 10.78 6.83 -19.50
N LEU A 228 11.46 7.66 -18.70
CA LEU A 228 12.91 7.66 -18.59
C LEU A 228 13.45 6.28 -18.18
N ALA A 229 12.88 5.64 -17.15
CA ALA A 229 13.31 4.30 -16.75
C ALA A 229 13.24 3.30 -17.93
N ARG A 230 12.18 3.37 -18.74
CA ARG A 230 12.03 2.55 -19.95
C ARG A 230 13.05 2.88 -21.03
N GLU A 231 13.33 4.17 -21.30
CA GLU A 231 14.36 4.60 -22.24
C GLU A 231 15.75 4.02 -21.88
N TYR A 232 16.04 3.93 -20.58
CA TYR A 232 17.29 3.35 -20.07
C TYR A 232 17.21 1.84 -19.84
N GLY A 233 16.18 1.16 -20.33
CA GLY A 233 16.08 -0.31 -20.31
C GLY A 233 15.76 -0.92 -18.94
N LEU A 234 15.31 -0.14 -17.96
CA LEU A 234 14.98 -0.65 -16.63
C LEU A 234 13.61 -1.34 -16.61
N TYR A 235 13.49 -2.43 -15.85
CA TYR A 235 12.19 -2.93 -15.45
C TYR A 235 11.48 -1.95 -14.52
N VAL A 236 10.15 -1.98 -14.51
CA VAL A 236 9.34 -1.19 -13.60
C VAL A 236 8.54 -2.12 -12.67
N ILE A 237 8.79 -2.01 -11.38
CA ILE A 237 8.08 -2.72 -10.32
C ILE A 237 7.10 -1.73 -9.69
N ALA A 238 5.81 -2.05 -9.71
CA ALA A 238 4.77 -1.28 -9.05
C ALA A 238 4.36 -1.92 -7.73
N ASP A 239 4.56 -1.19 -6.65
CA ASP A 239 4.07 -1.55 -5.33
C ASP A 239 2.65 -1.02 -5.13
N GLU A 240 1.66 -1.83 -5.47
CA GLU A 240 0.23 -1.52 -5.26
C GLU A 240 -0.31 -2.13 -3.94
N ILE A 241 0.55 -2.51 -3.02
CA ILE A 241 0.19 -3.16 -1.74
C ILE A 241 -0.79 -2.32 -0.94
N MET A 242 -0.61 -0.99 -0.91
CA MET A 242 -1.48 -0.09 -0.16
C MET A 242 -2.63 0.44 -1.03
N VAL A 243 -2.37 0.77 -2.27
CA VAL A 243 -3.27 1.55 -3.13
C VAL A 243 -4.16 0.71 -4.02
N GLY A 244 -3.76 -0.53 -4.33
CA GLY A 244 -4.46 -1.43 -5.23
C GLY A 244 -5.71 -2.07 -4.62
N LEU A 245 -6.42 -2.79 -5.48
CA LEU A 245 -7.57 -3.64 -5.13
C LEU A 245 -8.62 -2.90 -4.30
N GLY A 246 -9.07 -1.74 -4.80
CA GLY A 246 -10.19 -0.98 -4.27
C GLY A 246 -9.83 0.31 -3.56
N ARG A 247 -8.66 0.45 -2.88
CA ARG A 247 -8.37 1.62 -2.03
C ARG A 247 -8.54 2.97 -2.76
N LEU A 248 -8.13 3.06 -4.02
CA LEU A 248 -8.31 4.27 -4.85
C LEU A 248 -9.51 4.16 -5.83
N GLY A 249 -10.49 3.29 -5.57
CA GLY A 249 -11.66 3.11 -6.43
C GLY A 249 -11.33 2.40 -7.76
N CYS A 250 -10.27 1.60 -7.81
CA CYS A 250 -9.89 0.80 -8.98
C CYS A 250 -9.18 -0.49 -8.57
N LEU A 251 -9.05 -1.45 -9.50
CA LEU A 251 -8.33 -2.70 -9.23
C LEU A 251 -6.82 -2.50 -9.29
N SER A 252 -6.30 -1.82 -10.31
CA SER A 252 -4.90 -1.41 -10.42
C SER A 252 -4.78 0.09 -10.64
N VAL A 253 -3.93 0.74 -9.86
CA VAL A 253 -3.64 2.17 -9.96
C VAL A 253 -2.80 2.48 -11.19
N CYS A 254 -1.84 1.63 -11.52
CA CYS A 254 -1.03 1.80 -12.73
C CYS A 254 -1.89 1.78 -13.99
N VAL A 255 -2.82 0.84 -14.11
CA VAL A 255 -3.72 0.75 -15.27
C VAL A 255 -4.71 1.92 -15.27
N SER A 256 -5.39 2.19 -14.14
CA SER A 256 -6.52 3.10 -14.11
C SER A 256 -6.13 4.58 -14.07
N TYR A 257 -5.06 4.93 -13.34
CA TYR A 257 -4.62 6.31 -13.19
C TYR A 257 -3.51 6.68 -14.16
N LEU A 258 -2.53 5.77 -14.37
CA LEU A 258 -1.37 6.06 -15.20
C LEU A 258 -1.57 5.62 -16.66
N GLY A 259 -2.52 4.72 -16.95
CA GLY A 259 -2.67 4.13 -18.30
C GLY A 259 -1.43 3.33 -18.71
N PHE A 260 -0.77 2.69 -17.75
CA PHE A 260 0.51 2.01 -17.92
C PHE A 260 0.48 0.62 -17.28
N GLU A 261 1.08 -0.37 -17.95
CA GLU A 261 1.31 -1.68 -17.37
C GLU A 261 2.78 -1.84 -16.99
N PRO A 262 3.10 -2.05 -15.69
CA PRO A 262 4.47 -2.31 -15.25
C PRO A 262 4.93 -3.72 -15.62
N ASP A 263 6.19 -4.04 -15.31
CA ASP A 263 6.73 -5.38 -15.55
C ASP A 263 6.37 -6.36 -14.45
N ILE A 264 6.24 -5.84 -13.23
CA ILE A 264 5.83 -6.60 -12.05
C ILE A 264 4.93 -5.71 -11.21
N VAL A 265 3.82 -6.27 -10.71
CA VAL A 265 2.92 -5.60 -9.77
C VAL A 265 2.82 -6.43 -8.50
N CYS A 266 2.91 -5.77 -7.34
CA CYS A 266 2.75 -6.41 -6.04
C CYS A 266 1.46 -5.97 -5.36
N PHE A 267 0.65 -6.94 -4.91
CA PHE A 267 -0.55 -6.72 -4.11
C PHE A 267 -0.44 -7.42 -2.76
N ALA A 268 -1.00 -6.82 -1.71
CA ALA A 268 -1.20 -7.43 -0.39
C ALA A 268 -2.40 -6.74 0.30
N LYS A 269 -2.32 -6.43 1.59
CA LYS A 269 -3.35 -5.69 2.37
C LYS A 269 -4.80 -5.99 1.95
N ASN A 270 -5.37 -5.21 1.01
CA ASN A 270 -6.74 -5.40 0.54
C ASN A 270 -6.96 -6.74 -0.17
N LEU A 271 -5.93 -7.42 -0.67
CA LEU A 271 -6.04 -8.68 -1.41
C LEU A 271 -6.93 -9.71 -0.69
N THR A 272 -6.78 -9.83 0.61
CA THR A 272 -7.58 -10.74 1.45
C THR A 272 -8.56 -9.99 2.37
N ALA A 273 -8.88 -8.74 2.08
CA ALA A 273 -9.66 -7.86 2.96
C ALA A 273 -9.16 -7.88 4.42
N GLY A 274 -7.85 -8.09 4.63
CA GLY A 274 -7.20 -8.14 5.93
C GLY A 274 -7.60 -9.32 6.82
N VAL A 275 -8.19 -10.37 6.26
CA VAL A 275 -8.62 -11.55 7.03
C VAL A 275 -7.46 -12.48 7.32
N ILE A 276 -6.57 -12.69 6.33
CA ILE A 276 -5.43 -13.59 6.45
C ILE A 276 -4.21 -13.00 5.71
N PRO A 277 -2.99 -13.18 6.21
CA PRO A 277 -1.79 -12.72 5.52
C PRO A 277 -1.61 -13.41 4.17
N MET A 278 -1.53 -12.63 3.09
CA MET A 278 -1.21 -13.11 1.75
C MET A 278 -0.79 -11.92 0.87
N SER A 279 0.09 -12.19 -0.09
CA SER A 279 0.46 -11.25 -1.15
C SER A 279 0.58 -11.95 -2.49
N ALA A 280 0.48 -11.18 -3.57
CA ALA A 280 0.60 -11.64 -4.94
C ALA A 280 1.58 -10.78 -5.71
N VAL A 281 2.41 -11.42 -6.53
CA VAL A 281 3.34 -10.82 -7.47
C VAL A 281 2.87 -11.20 -8.86
N VAL A 282 2.33 -10.24 -9.61
CA VAL A 282 1.82 -10.41 -10.97
C VAL A 282 2.93 -10.05 -11.95
N ILE A 283 3.28 -10.94 -12.85
CA ILE A 283 4.53 -10.92 -13.63
C ILE A 283 4.21 -10.83 -15.11
N ASN A 284 4.83 -9.87 -15.80
CA ASN A 284 4.68 -9.67 -17.23
C ASN A 284 5.28 -10.84 -18.05
N LYS A 285 4.63 -11.14 -19.17
CA LYS A 285 5.04 -12.20 -20.10
C LYS A 285 6.50 -12.08 -20.56
N LYS A 286 7.02 -10.88 -20.75
CA LYS A 286 8.41 -10.68 -21.17
C LYS A 286 9.42 -11.22 -20.14
N ILE A 287 9.11 -11.16 -18.84
CA ILE A 287 9.97 -11.74 -17.80
C ILE A 287 9.82 -13.26 -17.78
N THR A 288 8.59 -13.78 -17.78
CA THR A 288 8.38 -15.23 -17.74
C THR A 288 8.92 -15.94 -18.99
N ASP A 289 8.91 -15.29 -20.15
CA ASP A 289 9.50 -15.84 -21.39
C ASP A 289 11.02 -15.97 -21.30
N ILE A 290 11.72 -15.10 -20.57
CA ILE A 290 13.16 -15.24 -20.30
C ILE A 290 13.44 -16.54 -19.54
N PHE A 291 12.71 -16.78 -18.44
CA PHE A 291 12.87 -18.00 -17.66
C PHE A 291 12.50 -19.26 -18.45
N ARG A 292 11.48 -19.22 -19.31
CA ARG A 292 11.12 -20.30 -20.23
C ARG A 292 12.22 -20.59 -21.24
N TYR A 293 12.76 -19.55 -21.87
CA TYR A 293 13.79 -19.68 -22.89
C TYR A 293 15.06 -20.34 -22.35
N TYR A 294 15.49 -19.94 -21.13
CA TYR A 294 16.69 -20.50 -20.49
C TYR A 294 16.41 -21.77 -19.67
N HIS A 295 15.18 -22.28 -19.63
CA HIS A 295 14.76 -23.41 -18.79
C HIS A 295 15.19 -23.26 -17.33
N LYS A 296 15.08 -22.01 -16.79
CA LYS A 296 15.50 -21.67 -15.43
C LYS A 296 14.32 -21.73 -14.46
N LEU A 297 14.53 -22.41 -13.34
CA LEU A 297 13.66 -22.27 -12.18
C LEU A 297 14.03 -20.98 -11.42
N PHE A 298 13.05 -20.34 -10.81
CA PHE A 298 13.27 -19.22 -9.90
C PHE A 298 13.35 -19.74 -8.46
N PRO A 299 14.53 -19.67 -7.77
CA PRO A 299 14.75 -20.30 -6.48
C PRO A 299 14.17 -19.45 -5.33
N HIS A 300 12.85 -19.34 -5.24
CA HIS A 300 12.16 -18.65 -4.18
C HIS A 300 10.88 -19.39 -3.81
N SER A 301 10.72 -19.72 -2.53
CA SER A 301 9.54 -20.38 -1.99
C SER A 301 9.33 -20.03 -0.53
N HIS A 302 8.09 -20.12 -0.09
CA HIS A 302 7.67 -20.06 1.31
C HIS A 302 6.83 -21.29 1.63
N THR A 303 6.83 -21.73 2.89
CA THR A 303 5.99 -22.85 3.33
C THR A 303 4.53 -22.64 2.95
N HIS A 304 3.99 -21.44 3.15
CA HIS A 304 2.61 -21.09 2.86
C HIS A 304 2.43 -20.32 1.53
N SER A 305 3.34 -20.49 0.56
CA SER A 305 3.08 -20.04 -0.83
C SER A 305 1.78 -20.68 -1.34
N CYS A 306 1.00 -19.94 -2.11
CA CYS A 306 -0.29 -20.42 -2.61
C CYS A 306 -1.27 -20.83 -1.48
N ASN A 307 -1.30 -20.08 -0.37
CA ASN A 307 -2.19 -20.36 0.75
C ASN A 307 -3.66 -20.39 0.29
N THR A 308 -4.30 -21.55 0.40
CA THR A 308 -5.64 -21.78 -0.14
C THR A 308 -6.72 -21.01 0.62
N LEU A 309 -6.57 -20.84 1.94
CA LEU A 309 -7.48 -20.03 2.75
C LEU A 309 -7.44 -18.56 2.30
N GLY A 310 -6.23 -18.02 2.13
CA GLY A 310 -6.04 -16.65 1.64
C GLY A 310 -6.61 -16.45 0.24
N ALA A 311 -6.40 -17.43 -0.65
CA ALA A 311 -6.92 -17.38 -2.01
C ALA A 311 -8.46 -17.45 -2.07
N SER A 312 -9.10 -18.25 -1.24
CA SER A 312 -10.56 -18.30 -1.14
C SER A 312 -11.15 -16.96 -0.70
N VAL A 313 -10.57 -16.33 0.32
CA VAL A 313 -10.95 -14.99 0.78
C VAL A 313 -10.72 -13.94 -0.30
N ALA A 314 -9.58 -13.98 -0.98
CA ALA A 314 -9.24 -13.05 -2.06
C ALA A 314 -10.21 -13.17 -3.24
N ASN A 315 -10.56 -14.39 -3.66
CA ASN A 315 -11.56 -14.62 -4.70
C ASN A 315 -12.92 -14.04 -4.32
N ALA A 316 -13.37 -14.25 -3.08
CA ALA A 316 -14.64 -13.69 -2.59
C ALA A 316 -14.63 -12.17 -2.58
N TYR A 317 -13.53 -11.55 -2.14
CA TYR A 317 -13.36 -10.10 -2.15
C TYR A 317 -13.34 -9.53 -3.58
N LEU A 318 -12.52 -10.09 -4.47
CA LEU A 318 -12.44 -9.64 -5.88
C LEU A 318 -13.76 -9.83 -6.61
N ASN A 319 -14.48 -10.93 -6.33
CA ASN A 319 -15.82 -11.15 -6.86
C ASN A 319 -16.82 -10.09 -6.38
N HIS A 320 -16.74 -9.70 -5.10
CA HIS A 320 -17.54 -8.60 -4.56
C HIS A 320 -17.23 -7.28 -5.25
N LEU A 321 -15.96 -6.92 -5.43
CA LEU A 321 -15.56 -5.71 -6.16
C LEU A 321 -16.08 -5.69 -7.62
N ALA A 322 -16.09 -6.83 -8.28
CA ALA A 322 -16.55 -6.94 -9.66
C ALA A 322 -18.07 -6.84 -9.82
N ASN A 323 -18.85 -7.22 -8.78
CA ASN A 323 -20.32 -7.32 -8.83
C ASN A 323 -21.03 -6.29 -7.95
N SER A 324 -20.33 -5.28 -7.42
CA SER A 324 -20.90 -4.19 -6.63
C SER A 324 -20.45 -2.83 -7.16
N ASP A 325 -21.14 -1.78 -6.73
CA ASP A 325 -20.81 -0.39 -7.07
C ASP A 325 -19.70 0.20 -6.18
N MET A 326 -19.03 -0.64 -5.39
CA MET A 326 -18.07 -0.17 -4.37
C MET A 326 -16.94 0.67 -4.98
N LEU A 327 -16.41 0.28 -6.13
CA LEU A 327 -15.32 1.04 -6.78
C LEU A 327 -15.78 2.43 -7.25
N SER A 328 -17.00 2.56 -7.78
CA SER A 328 -17.57 3.86 -8.18
C SER A 328 -17.89 4.72 -6.96
N GLN A 329 -18.50 4.13 -5.93
CA GLN A 329 -18.83 4.83 -4.68
C GLN A 329 -17.57 5.41 -4.01
N ILE A 330 -16.43 4.70 -4.03
CA ILE A 330 -15.17 5.21 -3.49
C ILE A 330 -14.73 6.47 -4.25
N LYS A 331 -14.83 6.48 -5.59
CA LYS A 331 -14.48 7.65 -6.42
C LYS A 331 -15.43 8.82 -6.20
N GLU A 332 -16.70 8.56 -6.03
CA GLU A 332 -17.73 9.59 -5.74
C GLU A 332 -17.50 10.24 -4.38
N ASN A 333 -17.12 9.46 -3.37
CA ASN A 333 -16.87 9.95 -2.01
C ASN A 333 -15.51 10.66 -1.83
N GLU A 334 -14.61 10.56 -2.79
CA GLU A 334 -13.29 11.20 -2.75
C GLU A 334 -13.37 12.72 -2.53
N LEU A 335 -14.29 13.39 -3.24
CA LEU A 335 -14.54 14.83 -3.07
C LEU A 335 -15.07 15.17 -1.68
N GLY A 336 -15.93 14.33 -1.10
CA GLY A 336 -16.42 14.50 0.27
C GLY A 336 -15.30 14.41 1.32
N LEU A 337 -14.37 13.49 1.12
CA LEU A 337 -13.17 13.37 1.98
C LEU A 337 -12.25 14.58 1.84
N LEU A 338 -12.03 15.07 0.61
CA LEU A 338 -11.24 16.28 0.37
C LEU A 338 -11.87 17.50 1.03
N GLN A 339 -13.18 17.70 0.81
CA GLN A 339 -13.93 18.83 1.39
C GLN A 339 -13.86 18.82 2.92
N MET A 340 -13.98 17.65 3.53
CA MET A 340 -13.83 17.50 4.98
C MET A 340 -12.46 18.02 5.46
N MET A 341 -11.36 17.64 4.80
CA MET A 341 -10.01 18.10 5.17
C MET A 341 -9.80 19.59 4.89
N GLN A 342 -10.38 20.14 3.81
CA GLN A 342 -10.36 21.56 3.49
C GLN A 342 -11.16 22.40 4.51
N ASP A 343 -12.32 21.92 4.96
CA ASP A 343 -13.11 22.56 6.00
C ASP A 343 -12.30 22.67 7.30
N PHE A 344 -11.58 21.60 7.67
CA PHE A 344 -10.70 21.63 8.83
C PHE A 344 -9.55 22.61 8.64
N ALA A 345 -8.89 22.63 7.49
CA ALA A 345 -7.82 23.58 7.20
C ALA A 345 -8.29 25.04 7.19
N SER A 346 -9.56 25.29 6.84
CA SER A 346 -10.17 26.62 6.89
C SER A 346 -10.52 27.05 8.32
N LYS A 347 -10.81 26.10 9.22
CA LYS A 347 -11.20 26.36 10.61
C LYS A 347 -10.00 26.44 11.56
N TYR A 348 -8.95 25.66 11.32
CA TYR A 348 -7.80 25.51 12.22
C TYR A 348 -6.49 25.87 11.51
N ASN A 349 -5.81 26.95 11.95
CA ASN A 349 -4.57 27.45 11.30
C ASN A 349 -3.40 26.46 11.37
N PHE A 350 -3.41 25.54 12.33
CA PHE A 350 -2.39 24.50 12.46
C PHE A 350 -2.56 23.34 11.45
N ILE A 351 -3.65 23.29 10.68
CA ILE A 351 -3.90 22.29 9.64
C ILE A 351 -3.46 22.85 8.29
N ILE A 352 -2.56 22.14 7.63
CA ILE A 352 -2.01 22.49 6.32
C ILE A 352 -2.02 21.29 5.37
N ASN A 353 -1.83 21.54 4.09
CA ASN A 353 -1.72 20.52 3.05
C ASN A 353 -2.88 19.50 3.06
N PRO A 354 -4.16 19.92 3.10
CA PRO A 354 -5.28 19.01 2.99
C PRO A 354 -5.24 18.28 1.65
N ARG A 355 -5.39 16.96 1.66
CA ARG A 355 -5.33 16.11 0.47
C ARG A 355 -6.23 14.90 0.58
N ALA A 356 -6.74 14.43 -0.55
CA ALA A 356 -7.51 13.19 -0.62
C ALA A 356 -7.40 12.55 -2.00
N ILE A 357 -7.48 11.22 -2.03
CA ILE A 357 -7.61 10.44 -3.25
C ILE A 357 -8.23 9.07 -2.92
N GLY A 358 -9.24 8.66 -3.67
CA GLY A 358 -10.00 7.44 -3.37
C GLY A 358 -10.51 7.43 -1.93
N GLY A 359 -10.30 6.32 -1.22
CA GLY A 359 -10.65 6.17 0.20
C GLY A 359 -9.55 6.61 1.17
N ILE A 360 -8.80 7.65 0.85
CA ILE A 360 -7.70 8.22 1.66
C ILE A 360 -7.91 9.71 1.82
N ALA A 361 -7.81 10.22 3.05
CA ALA A 361 -7.75 11.66 3.31
C ALA A 361 -6.70 11.97 4.39
N ALA A 362 -5.94 13.05 4.20
CA ALA A 362 -4.86 13.44 5.10
C ALA A 362 -4.65 14.95 5.13
N CYS A 363 -4.01 15.42 6.19
CA CYS A 363 -3.47 16.77 6.32
C CYS A 363 -2.23 16.76 7.20
N ASP A 364 -1.39 17.78 7.10
CA ASP A 364 -0.24 17.92 7.97
C ASP A 364 -0.57 18.89 9.10
N LEU A 365 0.02 18.68 10.29
CA LEU A 365 -0.21 19.47 11.48
C LEU A 365 1.04 20.31 11.83
N ARG A 366 0.85 21.62 11.99
CA ARG A 366 1.86 22.53 12.55
C ARG A 366 1.68 22.63 14.06
N LEU A 367 1.93 21.55 14.75
CA LEU A 367 1.83 21.45 16.21
C LEU A 367 3.13 20.88 16.82
N PRO A 368 3.41 21.13 18.08
CA PRO A 368 4.53 20.50 18.77
C PRO A 368 4.42 18.98 18.77
N ASP A 369 5.55 18.27 18.73
CA ASP A 369 5.60 16.80 18.75
C ASP A 369 4.81 16.18 19.91
N LEU A 370 4.77 16.87 21.08
CA LEU A 370 4.01 16.41 22.22
C LEU A 370 2.50 16.36 21.93
N ALA A 371 1.96 17.35 21.22
CA ALA A 371 0.55 17.37 20.80
C ALA A 371 0.26 16.27 19.79
N ILE A 372 1.16 16.06 18.83
CA ILE A 372 1.04 14.96 17.83
C ILE A 372 0.95 13.60 18.52
N ARG A 373 1.81 13.35 19.52
CA ARG A 373 1.80 12.11 20.30
C ARG A 373 0.51 11.89 21.11
N GLN A 374 -0.24 12.94 21.41
CA GLN A 374 -1.53 12.82 22.11
C GLN A 374 -2.68 12.41 21.17
N ILE A 375 -2.53 12.51 19.84
CA ILE A 375 -3.62 12.26 18.90
C ILE A 375 -4.23 10.86 19.07
N PHE A 376 -3.42 9.84 19.30
CA PHE A 376 -3.92 8.50 19.58
C PHE A 376 -4.84 8.49 20.82
N ASN A 377 -4.36 9.01 21.93
CA ASN A 377 -5.12 9.04 23.19
C ASN A 377 -6.40 9.89 23.07
N LEU A 378 -6.32 11.05 22.41
CA LEU A 378 -7.47 11.91 22.14
C LEU A 378 -8.47 11.21 21.22
N GLY A 379 -8.00 10.53 20.19
CA GLY A 379 -8.86 9.72 19.31
C GLY A 379 -9.65 8.68 20.11
N ILE A 380 -8.98 7.93 20.99
CA ILE A 380 -9.62 6.94 21.87
C ILE A 380 -10.68 7.59 22.78
N GLN A 381 -10.43 8.76 23.32
CA GLN A 381 -11.38 9.51 24.16
C GLN A 381 -12.58 9.99 23.34
N CYS A 382 -12.38 10.33 22.07
CA CYS A 382 -13.41 10.80 21.16
C CYS A 382 -14.13 9.67 20.38
N GLY A 383 -13.76 8.40 20.58
CA GLY A 383 -14.41 7.27 19.93
C GLY A 383 -13.87 6.90 18.55
N ILE A 384 -12.64 7.31 18.21
CA ILE A 384 -12.00 6.97 16.94
C ILE A 384 -10.57 6.46 17.15
N TYR A 385 -10.22 5.35 16.49
CA TYR A 385 -8.85 4.84 16.43
C TYR A 385 -8.07 5.60 15.34
N LEU A 386 -7.07 6.39 15.78
CA LEU A 386 -6.19 7.18 14.92
C LEU A 386 -4.73 6.78 15.14
N ARG A 387 -3.92 6.83 14.10
CA ARG A 387 -2.47 6.58 14.16
C ARG A 387 -1.73 7.55 13.24
N PRO A 388 -1.37 8.74 13.70
CA PRO A 388 -0.66 9.73 12.88
C PRO A 388 0.68 9.17 12.37
N ILE A 389 1.12 9.65 11.22
CA ILE A 389 2.44 9.37 10.63
C ILE A 389 3.26 10.65 10.71
N ASN A 390 4.28 10.69 11.57
CA ASN A 390 4.99 11.92 11.89
C ASN A 390 4.00 13.03 12.29
N ASN A 391 3.96 14.13 11.54
CA ASN A 391 3.00 15.23 11.72
C ASN A 391 1.75 15.11 10.83
N THR A 392 1.53 14.00 10.16
CA THR A 392 0.35 13.80 9.32
C THR A 392 -0.79 13.16 10.09
N LEU A 393 -1.91 13.85 10.20
CA LEU A 393 -3.21 13.30 10.59
C LEU A 393 -3.89 12.76 9.33
N TYR A 394 -4.41 11.53 9.40
CA TYR A 394 -5.08 10.93 8.27
C TYR A 394 -6.22 9.99 8.69
N VAL A 395 -7.08 9.72 7.74
CA VAL A 395 -8.06 8.63 7.78
C VAL A 395 -7.97 7.78 6.53
N MET A 396 -8.03 6.48 6.72
CA MET A 396 -8.16 5.44 5.71
C MET A 396 -9.26 4.46 6.17
N PRO A 397 -10.52 4.88 6.16
CA PRO A 397 -11.61 4.09 6.73
C PRO A 397 -11.87 2.81 5.91
N PRO A 398 -12.65 1.87 6.44
CA PRO A 398 -13.31 0.86 5.63
C PRO A 398 -14.05 1.51 4.46
N LEU A 399 -14.20 0.78 3.36
CA LEU A 399 -14.70 1.35 2.10
C LEU A 399 -16.14 0.95 1.78
N HIS A 400 -16.67 -0.01 2.52
CA HIS A 400 -17.97 -0.66 2.24
C HIS A 400 -19.19 0.26 2.45
N ASP A 401 -19.05 1.33 3.24
CA ASP A 401 -20.14 2.31 3.51
C ASP A 401 -19.59 3.72 3.70
N LEU A 402 -18.68 4.11 2.82
CA LEU A 402 -17.92 5.37 2.95
C LEU A 402 -18.84 6.60 2.97
N THR A 403 -19.97 6.56 2.25
CA THR A 403 -20.95 7.66 2.21
C THR A 403 -21.53 7.94 3.60
N SER A 404 -21.93 6.91 4.34
CA SER A 404 -22.46 7.05 5.70
C SER A 404 -21.36 7.34 6.72
N ASP A 405 -20.14 6.87 6.47
CA ASP A 405 -19.01 6.99 7.38
C ASP A 405 -18.40 8.41 7.41
N ILE A 406 -18.38 9.15 6.28
CA ILE A 406 -17.77 10.49 6.21
C ILE A 406 -18.34 11.47 7.26
N PRO A 407 -19.67 11.62 7.45
CA PRO A 407 -20.22 12.48 8.50
C PRO A 407 -19.80 12.06 9.91
N ILE A 408 -19.71 10.75 10.17
CA ILE A 408 -19.28 10.20 11.47
C ILE A 408 -17.82 10.54 11.70
N ILE A 409 -16.96 10.28 10.73
CA ILE A 409 -15.52 10.61 10.79
C ILE A 409 -15.33 12.11 11.02
N LYS A 410 -16.05 12.97 10.28
CA LYS A 410 -15.99 14.43 10.44
C LYS A 410 -16.34 14.86 11.86
N SER A 411 -17.39 14.31 12.44
CA SER A 411 -17.80 14.59 13.82
C SER A 411 -16.74 14.18 14.82
N LEU A 412 -16.22 12.95 14.73
CA LEU A 412 -15.20 12.41 15.64
C LEU A 412 -13.88 13.18 15.54
N LEU A 413 -13.43 13.51 14.33
CA LEU A 413 -12.23 14.32 14.11
C LEU A 413 -12.41 15.74 14.63
N THR A 414 -13.60 16.34 14.50
CA THR A 414 -13.87 17.67 15.05
C THR A 414 -13.60 17.72 16.55
N MET A 415 -14.06 16.72 17.32
CA MET A 415 -13.80 16.64 18.76
C MET A 415 -12.30 16.54 19.08
N VAL A 416 -11.55 15.76 18.30
CA VAL A 416 -10.09 15.64 18.47
C VAL A 416 -9.40 16.97 18.19
N LEU A 417 -9.77 17.65 17.10
CA LEU A 417 -9.15 18.91 16.65
C LEU A 417 -9.47 20.08 17.60
N GLU A 418 -10.66 20.14 18.18
CA GLU A 418 -11.02 21.15 19.21
C GLU A 418 -10.15 21.04 20.46
N VAL A 419 -9.74 19.83 20.85
CA VAL A 419 -8.79 19.66 21.96
C VAL A 419 -7.38 20.04 21.51
N LEU A 420 -6.96 19.65 20.31
CA LEU A 420 -5.63 19.98 19.76
C LEU A 420 -5.44 21.49 19.58
N GLN A 421 -6.50 22.25 19.30
CA GLN A 421 -6.44 23.71 19.17
C GLN A 421 -5.87 24.41 20.43
N LYS A 422 -5.97 23.80 21.60
CA LYS A 422 -5.39 24.35 22.85
C LYS A 422 -3.84 24.30 22.87
N TRP A 423 -3.23 23.63 21.89
CA TRP A 423 -1.77 23.51 21.72
C TRP A 423 -1.21 24.47 20.64
N GLU A 424 -2.10 25.19 19.95
CA GLU A 424 -1.74 26.25 18.99
C GLU A 424 -1.27 27.52 19.76
#